data_c3c562d2088d26936f9dea4d37aa47db
#
_entry.id   c3c562d2088d26936f9dea4d37aa47db
#
_cell.length_a   1.000
_cell.length_b   1.000
_cell.length_c   1.000
_cell.angle_alpha   90.00
_cell.angle_beta   90.00
_cell.angle_gamma   90.00
#
_symmetry.space_group_name_H-M   'P 1'
#
loop_
_entity.id
_entity.type
_entity.pdbx_description
1 polymer ?
#
loop_
_entity_poly.entity_id
_entity_poly.type
_entity_poly.pdbx_seq_one_letter_code
_entity_poly.pdbx_strand_id
1 'polypeptide(L)'
;MHRKILRLGALAIVIPVTLIMAACASSTVSLPPITASPSGEHRFGVFVWHDLLTTDPDAARRFYGGLFDWTFEDVEVGQQGVYTVIYHGGKPIGGIVDARQFSSPVNVSQWIPVLSVSDVDAAVAATLAAGGRTFADPVDVDGRGRMAVIGDPQGAVLTLLRSDSGDPRYDDLSPGGFIWNEIWTADIQGALDFYGRLGGYNVSMTSLREGEPYHYIAQATVPVAGVLKTPFEGLRTSWVSYVGVRDVEAAVSKVAGLGGKVIVDTVETVGSSDAAAIVDPSGAGLMLQTWPLR
;
A
#
# COMPACT_ATOMS: atom_id res chain seq x y z
N MET A 1 21.81 22.17 28.75
CA MET A 1 22.06 20.90 28.06
C MET A 1 21.61 21.06 26.59
N HIS A 2 22.60 21.23 25.69
CA HIS A 2 22.33 21.51 24.27
C HIS A 2 22.05 20.21 23.54
N ARG A 3 20.83 20.02 23.06
CA ARG A 3 20.50 18.93 22.13
C ARG A 3 21.02 19.32 20.73
N LYS A 4 22.02 18.57 20.24
CA LYS A 4 22.46 18.65 18.84
C LYS A 4 21.38 18.07 17.97
N ILE A 5 20.72 18.95 17.20
CA ILE A 5 19.81 18.56 16.11
C ILE A 5 20.68 18.13 14.94
N LEU A 6 20.69 16.84 14.64
CA LEU A 6 21.26 16.35 13.39
C LEU A 6 20.31 16.78 12.25
N ARG A 7 20.76 17.73 11.44
CA ARG A 7 20.11 18.05 10.17
C ARG A 7 20.46 16.95 9.15
N LEU A 8 19.53 16.02 8.91
CA LEU A 8 19.62 15.16 7.72
C LEU A 8 19.26 16.00 6.50
N GLY A 9 20.23 16.20 5.62
CA GLY A 9 20.05 16.90 4.37
C GLY A 9 19.04 16.15 3.49
N ALA A 10 18.07 16.89 2.93
CA ALA A 10 17.14 16.40 1.94
C ALA A 10 17.90 16.05 0.65
N LEU A 11 18.28 14.79 0.48
CA LEU A 11 18.78 14.28 -0.80
C LEU A 11 17.57 13.78 -1.58
N ALA A 12 17.23 14.45 -2.66
CA ALA A 12 16.23 14.01 -3.62
C ALA A 12 16.73 12.70 -4.26
N ILE A 13 16.25 11.56 -3.77
CA ILE A 13 16.62 10.26 -4.28
C ILE A 13 15.66 9.93 -5.40
N VAL A 14 16.13 10.06 -6.63
CA VAL A 14 15.53 9.47 -7.81
C VAL A 14 15.79 7.97 -7.71
N ILE A 15 14.77 7.19 -7.39
CA ILE A 15 14.83 5.73 -7.42
C ILE A 15 14.62 5.33 -8.88
N PRO A 16 15.57 4.76 -9.58
CA PRO A 16 15.30 4.14 -10.86
C PRO A 16 14.63 2.77 -10.60
N VAL A 17 13.31 2.77 -10.40
CA VAL A 17 12.49 1.55 -10.42
C VAL A 17 12.21 1.13 -11.87
N THR A 18 13.05 1.52 -12.79
CA THR A 18 12.93 1.23 -14.22
C THR A 18 13.14 -0.25 -14.57
N LEU A 19 13.12 -1.18 -13.62
CA LEU A 19 13.57 -2.54 -13.92
C LEU A 19 12.57 -3.68 -13.65
N ILE A 20 11.32 -3.42 -13.31
CA ILE A 20 10.37 -4.56 -13.27
C ILE A 20 9.95 -4.98 -14.68
N MET A 21 10.13 -4.11 -15.70
CA MET A 21 9.49 -4.29 -17.00
C MET A 21 10.38 -4.04 -18.22
N ALA A 22 11.66 -3.78 -18.09
CA ALA A 22 12.57 -3.59 -19.20
C ALA A 22 13.42 -4.84 -19.44
N ALA A 23 12.79 -6.00 -19.73
CA ALA A 23 13.47 -7.13 -20.35
C ALA A 23 12.85 -7.35 -21.72
N CYS A 24 13.62 -7.03 -22.73
CA CYS A 24 13.34 -7.28 -24.13
C CYS A 24 12.93 -8.72 -24.42
N ALA A 25 11.93 -8.86 -25.28
CA ALA A 25 11.67 -9.97 -26.17
C ALA A 25 11.56 -11.37 -25.52
N SER A 26 10.31 -11.83 -25.37
CA SER A 26 9.83 -13.22 -25.35
C SER A 26 9.78 -14.03 -24.05
N SER A 27 9.83 -13.43 -22.89
CA SER A 27 9.20 -14.06 -21.71
C SER A 27 8.11 -13.15 -21.19
N THR A 28 6.86 -13.48 -21.46
CA THR A 28 5.70 -12.79 -20.85
C THR A 28 5.78 -13.04 -19.35
N VAL A 29 5.93 -11.96 -18.58
CA VAL A 29 5.78 -12.03 -17.11
C VAL A 29 4.34 -12.45 -16.84
N SER A 30 4.17 -13.54 -16.10
CA SER A 30 2.84 -14.00 -15.69
C SER A 30 2.73 -13.92 -14.18
N LEU A 31 1.64 -13.31 -13.71
CA LEU A 31 1.29 -13.23 -12.29
C LEU A 31 -0.12 -13.80 -12.10
N PRO A 32 -0.38 -14.45 -10.96
CA PRO A 32 -1.72 -14.96 -10.68
C PRO A 32 -2.74 -13.82 -10.59
N PRO A 33 -4.03 -14.11 -10.86
CA PRO A 33 -5.10 -13.13 -10.71
C PRO A 33 -5.22 -12.64 -9.26
N ILE A 34 -5.75 -11.42 -9.09
CA ILE A 34 -5.95 -10.81 -7.76
C ILE A 34 -7.15 -11.36 -6.99
N THR A 35 -7.91 -12.27 -7.58
CA THR A 35 -9.06 -12.90 -6.95
C THR A 35 -9.10 -14.39 -7.26
N ALA A 36 -9.50 -15.19 -6.29
CA ALA A 36 -9.72 -16.63 -6.48
C ALA A 36 -11.00 -16.93 -7.28
N SER A 37 -11.89 -15.94 -7.44
CA SER A 37 -13.17 -16.08 -8.12
C SER A 37 -13.31 -15.00 -9.19
N PRO A 38 -12.74 -15.19 -10.39
CA PRO A 38 -12.83 -14.21 -11.46
C PRO A 38 -14.29 -13.93 -11.85
N SER A 39 -14.68 -12.67 -11.81
CA SER A 39 -16.03 -12.23 -12.17
C SER A 39 -16.07 -11.33 -13.41
N GLY A 40 -14.93 -10.75 -13.78
CA GLY A 40 -14.83 -9.68 -14.76
C GLY A 40 -15.48 -8.36 -14.32
N GLU A 41 -16.01 -8.29 -13.09
CA GLU A 41 -16.56 -7.06 -12.53
C GLU A 41 -15.43 -6.18 -11.96
N HIS A 42 -15.49 -4.88 -12.26
CA HIS A 42 -14.48 -3.92 -11.79
C HIS A 42 -15.09 -2.87 -10.89
N ARG A 43 -14.31 -2.46 -9.90
CA ARG A 43 -14.65 -1.42 -8.93
C ARG A 43 -13.62 -0.31 -9.01
N PHE A 44 -13.70 0.47 -10.08
CA PHE A 44 -12.73 1.53 -10.32
C PHE A 44 -12.71 2.55 -9.20
N GLY A 45 -11.49 2.98 -8.86
CA GLY A 45 -11.27 3.93 -7.79
C GLY A 45 -11.16 3.31 -6.40
N VAL A 46 -11.07 1.97 -6.26
CA VAL A 46 -10.83 1.33 -4.96
C VAL A 46 -9.50 0.57 -4.96
N PHE A 47 -8.94 0.39 -3.78
CA PHE A 47 -7.73 -0.42 -3.59
C PHE A 47 -8.10 -1.89 -3.60
N VAL A 48 -7.45 -2.67 -4.46
CA VAL A 48 -7.82 -4.07 -4.75
C VAL A 48 -6.75 -5.08 -4.39
N TRP A 49 -5.54 -4.60 -4.07
CA TRP A 49 -4.39 -5.44 -3.75
C TRP A 49 -3.32 -4.64 -3.01
N HIS A 50 -2.38 -5.33 -2.34
CA HIS A 50 -1.26 -4.70 -1.66
C HIS A 50 0.02 -5.50 -1.90
N ASP A 51 1.04 -4.88 -2.45
CA ASP A 51 2.36 -5.50 -2.61
C ASP A 51 3.33 -4.99 -1.53
N LEU A 52 3.94 -5.91 -0.81
CA LEU A 52 5.06 -5.63 0.08
C LEU A 52 6.37 -5.66 -0.70
N LEU A 53 7.00 -4.53 -0.84
CA LEU A 53 8.39 -4.46 -1.26
C LEU A 53 9.27 -4.62 -0.01
N THR A 54 10.13 -5.65 0.04
CA THR A 54 10.95 -5.95 1.23
C THR A 54 12.35 -6.44 0.87
N THR A 55 13.32 -6.09 1.68
CA THR A 55 14.70 -6.58 1.55
C THR A 55 14.93 -7.95 2.19
N ASP A 56 13.94 -8.47 2.94
CA ASP A 56 14.00 -9.80 3.58
C ASP A 56 12.63 -10.49 3.51
N PRO A 57 12.31 -11.16 2.36
CA PRO A 57 11.04 -11.87 2.19
C PRO A 57 10.79 -12.95 3.26
N ASP A 58 11.83 -13.63 3.72
CA ASP A 58 11.69 -14.70 4.71
C ASP A 58 11.33 -14.14 6.10
N ALA A 59 11.97 -13.03 6.51
CA ALA A 59 11.60 -12.34 7.73
C ALA A 59 10.17 -11.78 7.66
N ALA A 60 9.78 -11.22 6.51
CA ALA A 60 8.42 -10.73 6.27
C ALA A 60 7.38 -11.86 6.41
N ARG A 61 7.62 -13.04 5.81
CA ARG A 61 6.72 -14.20 5.94
C ARG A 61 6.56 -14.64 7.39
N ARG A 62 7.66 -14.73 8.14
CA ARG A 62 7.59 -15.08 9.58
C ARG A 62 6.82 -14.04 10.37
N PHE A 63 7.07 -12.77 10.09
CA PHE A 63 6.42 -11.65 10.78
C PHE A 63 4.92 -11.63 10.52
N TYR A 64 4.50 -11.53 9.28
CA TYR A 64 3.08 -11.40 8.92
C TYR A 64 2.30 -12.72 9.13
N GLY A 65 2.94 -13.88 8.92
CA GLY A 65 2.36 -15.17 9.23
C GLY A 65 2.10 -15.33 10.73
N GLY A 66 3.06 -14.92 11.59
CA GLY A 66 2.90 -14.96 13.05
C GLY A 66 1.93 -13.91 13.62
N LEU A 67 1.75 -12.80 12.91
CA LEU A 67 0.90 -11.70 13.38
C LEU A 67 -0.55 -11.84 12.93
N PHE A 68 -0.80 -12.29 11.68
CA PHE A 68 -2.11 -12.29 11.04
C PHE A 68 -2.58 -13.67 10.56
N ASP A 69 -1.83 -14.71 10.82
CA ASP A 69 -2.09 -16.08 10.30
C ASP A 69 -2.12 -16.13 8.74
N TRP A 70 -1.36 -15.23 8.08
CA TRP A 70 -1.23 -15.25 6.64
C TRP A 70 -0.42 -16.45 6.16
N THR A 71 -0.81 -16.99 5.02
CA THR A 71 -0.08 -18.05 4.32
C THR A 71 0.49 -17.53 3.00
N PHE A 72 1.49 -18.22 2.46
CA PHE A 72 2.30 -17.72 1.37
C PHE A 72 2.51 -18.80 0.33
N GLU A 73 2.45 -18.41 -0.95
CA GLU A 73 2.70 -19.29 -2.09
C GLU A 73 3.67 -18.60 -3.05
N ASP A 74 4.73 -19.30 -3.42
CA ASP A 74 5.72 -18.80 -4.36
C ASP A 74 5.32 -19.08 -5.78
N VAL A 75 5.45 -18.07 -6.63
CA VAL A 75 5.22 -18.11 -8.07
C VAL A 75 6.49 -17.69 -8.78
N GLU A 76 6.99 -18.57 -9.64
CA GLU A 76 8.14 -18.27 -10.49
C GLU A 76 7.77 -17.25 -11.56
N VAL A 77 8.48 -16.13 -11.62
CA VAL A 77 8.25 -15.05 -12.57
C VAL A 77 9.38 -14.99 -13.60
N GLY A 78 9.60 -16.09 -14.26
CA GLY A 78 10.65 -16.23 -15.30
C GLY A 78 12.04 -15.84 -14.77
N GLN A 79 12.76 -14.99 -15.50
CA GLN A 79 14.08 -14.51 -15.09
C GLN A 79 14.04 -13.44 -13.99
N GLN A 80 12.86 -12.97 -13.62
CA GLN A 80 12.68 -11.92 -12.59
C GLN A 80 12.66 -12.48 -11.17
N GLY A 81 12.77 -13.81 -11.01
CA GLY A 81 12.83 -14.47 -9.72
C GLY A 81 11.46 -14.92 -9.21
N VAL A 82 11.21 -14.75 -7.93
CA VAL A 82 10.01 -15.26 -7.25
C VAL A 82 9.13 -14.09 -6.81
N TYR A 83 7.85 -14.18 -7.13
CA TYR A 83 6.78 -13.38 -6.53
C TYR A 83 6.03 -14.25 -5.53
N THR A 84 5.81 -13.77 -4.32
CA THR A 84 5.08 -14.53 -3.32
C THR A 84 3.68 -13.99 -3.18
N VAL A 85 2.66 -14.82 -3.38
CA VAL A 85 1.26 -14.46 -3.11
C VAL A 85 0.98 -14.62 -1.62
N ILE A 86 0.31 -13.63 -1.05
CA ILE A 86 -0.17 -13.62 0.34
C ILE A 86 -1.63 -14.03 0.36
N TYR A 87 -1.96 -15.00 1.21
CA TYR A 87 -3.33 -15.44 1.42
C TYR A 87 -3.78 -15.18 2.86
N HIS A 88 -5.03 -14.77 3.00
CA HIS A 88 -5.74 -14.72 4.28
C HIS A 88 -7.06 -15.49 4.16
N GLY A 89 -7.28 -16.48 5.05
CA GLY A 89 -8.47 -17.34 5.00
C GLY A 89 -8.64 -18.07 3.65
N GLY A 90 -7.53 -18.39 2.96
CA GLY A 90 -7.53 -19.04 1.65
C GLY A 90 -7.83 -18.11 0.47
N LYS A 91 -8.01 -16.81 0.71
CA LYS A 91 -8.21 -15.79 -0.34
C LYS A 91 -6.90 -15.03 -0.58
N PRO A 92 -6.48 -14.79 -1.84
CA PRO A 92 -5.32 -13.96 -2.13
C PRO A 92 -5.65 -12.49 -1.80
N ILE A 93 -4.74 -11.82 -1.07
CA ILE A 93 -4.95 -10.45 -0.60
C ILE A 93 -3.80 -9.50 -0.93
N GLY A 94 -2.65 -10.04 -1.33
CA GLY A 94 -1.45 -9.24 -1.58
C GLY A 94 -0.30 -10.08 -2.10
N GLY A 95 0.86 -9.45 -2.25
CA GLY A 95 2.08 -10.11 -2.67
C GLY A 95 3.33 -9.61 -1.96
N ILE A 96 4.43 -10.35 -2.10
CA ILE A 96 5.76 -9.95 -1.66
C ILE A 96 6.68 -9.89 -2.87
N VAL A 97 7.37 -8.76 -2.99
CA VAL A 97 8.39 -8.49 -4.01
C VAL A 97 9.73 -8.31 -3.30
N ASP A 98 10.73 -9.09 -3.71
CA ASP A 98 12.09 -8.97 -3.18
C ASP A 98 12.76 -7.68 -3.67
N ALA A 99 12.95 -6.72 -2.77
CA ALA A 99 13.55 -5.43 -3.07
C ALA A 99 15.05 -5.53 -3.44
N ARG A 100 15.72 -6.64 -3.13
CA ARG A 100 17.14 -6.83 -3.45
C ARG A 100 17.41 -6.93 -4.95
N GLN A 101 16.38 -7.25 -5.74
CA GLN A 101 16.48 -7.22 -7.21
C GLN A 101 16.59 -5.81 -7.77
N PHE A 102 16.30 -4.76 -6.98
CA PHE A 102 16.42 -3.37 -7.39
C PHE A 102 17.67 -2.75 -6.81
N SER A 103 18.49 -2.12 -7.66
CA SER A 103 19.63 -1.36 -7.20
C SER A 103 19.16 -0.06 -6.54
N SER A 104 19.07 -0.05 -5.21
CA SER A 104 18.74 1.14 -4.44
C SER A 104 19.79 1.41 -3.37
N PRO A 105 20.29 2.66 -3.24
CA PRO A 105 21.25 3.03 -2.19
C PRO A 105 20.57 3.17 -0.82
N VAL A 106 19.26 3.07 -0.75
CA VAL A 106 18.47 3.21 0.49
C VAL A 106 17.51 2.05 0.64
N ASN A 107 17.06 1.82 1.87
CA ASN A 107 16.00 0.87 2.13
C ASN A 107 14.68 1.38 1.51
N VAL A 108 14.11 0.58 0.62
CA VAL A 108 12.85 0.86 -0.09
C VAL A 108 11.69 0.00 0.41
N SER A 109 11.88 -0.73 1.52
CA SER A 109 10.84 -1.60 2.08
C SER A 109 9.60 -0.80 2.45
N GLN A 110 8.46 -1.16 1.86
CA GLN A 110 7.16 -0.50 2.07
C GLN A 110 6.01 -1.34 1.52
N TRP A 111 4.81 -1.10 2.01
CA TRP A 111 3.59 -1.54 1.37
C TRP A 111 3.22 -0.58 0.23
N ILE A 112 2.89 -1.13 -0.93
CA ILE A 112 2.45 -0.40 -2.11
C ILE A 112 1.01 -0.84 -2.41
N PRO A 113 0.01 0.00 -2.16
CA PRO A 113 -1.37 -0.32 -2.47
C PRO A 113 -1.60 -0.29 -3.98
N VAL A 114 -2.52 -1.13 -4.47
CA VAL A 114 -2.89 -1.24 -5.88
C VAL A 114 -4.29 -0.71 -6.07
N LEU A 115 -4.41 0.32 -6.90
CA LEU A 115 -5.65 1.01 -7.23
C LEU A 115 -6.24 0.46 -8.53
N SER A 116 -7.50 0.03 -8.50
CA SER A 116 -8.23 -0.33 -9.70
C SER A 116 -8.60 0.91 -10.51
N VAL A 117 -8.26 0.92 -11.79
CA VAL A 117 -8.56 2.00 -12.73
C VAL A 117 -9.18 1.46 -14.02
N SER A 118 -10.01 2.26 -14.67
CA SER A 118 -10.65 1.86 -15.92
C SER A 118 -9.69 1.84 -17.11
N ASP A 119 -8.67 2.69 -17.07
CA ASP A 119 -7.66 2.85 -18.12
C ASP A 119 -6.33 3.26 -17.49
N VAL A 120 -5.35 2.35 -17.52
CA VAL A 120 -4.03 2.57 -16.91
C VAL A 120 -3.24 3.63 -17.65
N ASP A 121 -3.30 3.65 -18.99
CA ASP A 121 -2.58 4.63 -19.81
C ASP A 121 -3.10 6.04 -19.59
N ALA A 122 -4.42 6.19 -19.56
CA ALA A 122 -5.05 7.48 -19.26
C ALA A 122 -4.72 7.97 -17.83
N ALA A 123 -4.71 7.06 -16.85
CA ALA A 123 -4.35 7.37 -15.46
C ALA A 123 -2.87 7.78 -15.33
N VAL A 124 -1.96 7.12 -16.05
CA VAL A 124 -0.54 7.52 -16.13
C VAL A 124 -0.39 8.89 -16.79
N ALA A 125 -1.09 9.15 -17.90
CA ALA A 125 -1.06 10.45 -18.55
C ALA A 125 -1.57 11.57 -17.62
N ALA A 126 -2.66 11.33 -16.88
CA ALA A 126 -3.18 12.25 -15.87
C ALA A 126 -2.18 12.48 -14.72
N THR A 127 -1.50 11.44 -14.27
CA THR A 127 -0.44 11.51 -13.25
C THR A 127 0.67 12.43 -13.69
N LEU A 128 1.20 12.24 -14.89
CA LEU A 128 2.30 13.06 -15.44
C LEU A 128 1.86 14.52 -15.63
N ALA A 129 0.66 14.75 -16.16
CA ALA A 129 0.10 16.08 -16.33
C ALA A 129 -0.11 16.82 -15.00
N ALA A 130 -0.32 16.11 -13.90
CA ALA A 130 -0.46 16.66 -12.56
C ALA A 130 0.88 16.79 -11.79
N GLY A 131 2.03 16.54 -12.45
CA GLY A 131 3.36 16.68 -11.85
C GLY A 131 3.84 15.44 -11.09
N GLY A 132 3.13 14.33 -11.17
CA GLY A 132 3.59 13.01 -10.72
C GLY A 132 4.62 12.40 -11.67
N ARG A 133 4.96 11.14 -11.46
CA ARG A 133 5.95 10.41 -12.26
C ARG A 133 5.55 8.95 -12.41
N THR A 134 6.16 8.25 -13.38
CA THR A 134 6.14 6.79 -13.46
C THR A 134 7.41 6.20 -12.86
N PHE A 135 7.27 5.09 -12.17
CA PHE A 135 8.36 4.21 -11.76
C PHE A 135 8.40 2.95 -12.64
N ALA A 136 7.24 2.51 -13.12
CA ALA A 136 7.12 1.50 -14.17
C ALA A 136 6.04 1.92 -15.15
N ASP A 137 6.37 1.92 -16.43
CA ASP A 137 5.45 2.30 -17.51
C ASP A 137 4.32 1.27 -17.67
N PRO A 138 3.19 1.64 -18.27
CA PRO A 138 2.08 0.72 -18.51
C PRO A 138 2.49 -0.52 -19.30
N VAL A 139 2.17 -1.69 -18.74
CA VAL A 139 2.49 -2.98 -19.35
C VAL A 139 1.39 -3.98 -19.08
N ASP A 140 1.21 -4.93 -20.02
CA ASP A 140 0.33 -6.06 -19.86
C ASP A 140 1.10 -7.20 -19.19
N VAL A 141 0.54 -7.71 -18.08
CA VAL A 141 1.08 -8.82 -17.30
C VAL A 141 0.09 -9.97 -17.39
N ASP A 142 0.50 -11.06 -17.99
CA ASP A 142 -0.34 -12.24 -18.20
C ASP A 142 -0.95 -12.73 -16.88
N GLY A 143 -2.26 -13.02 -16.88
CA GLY A 143 -3.04 -13.42 -15.71
C GLY A 143 -3.37 -12.30 -14.71
N ARG A 144 -2.64 -11.17 -14.74
CA ARG A 144 -2.88 -10.03 -13.84
C ARG A 144 -3.67 -8.91 -14.51
N GLY A 145 -3.30 -8.56 -15.73
CA GLY A 145 -3.86 -7.45 -16.50
C GLY A 145 -2.88 -6.33 -16.76
N ARG A 146 -3.39 -5.17 -17.20
CA ARG A 146 -2.57 -3.99 -17.47
C ARG A 146 -2.27 -3.23 -16.20
N MET A 147 -1.00 -2.91 -15.95
CA MET A 147 -0.56 -2.23 -14.73
C MET A 147 0.56 -1.23 -14.98
N ALA A 148 0.71 -0.28 -14.06
CA ALA A 148 1.80 0.68 -14.01
C ALA A 148 2.10 1.06 -12.55
N VAL A 149 3.33 1.48 -12.25
CA VAL A 149 3.70 2.00 -10.93
C VAL A 149 3.94 3.50 -11.06
N ILE A 150 3.23 4.29 -10.25
CA ILE A 150 3.31 5.74 -10.27
C ILE A 150 3.74 6.31 -8.91
N GLY A 151 4.25 7.52 -8.94
CA GLY A 151 4.43 8.37 -7.77
C GLY A 151 3.62 9.65 -7.92
N ASP A 152 2.95 10.06 -6.86
CA ASP A 152 2.31 11.36 -6.82
C ASP A 152 3.36 12.51 -6.80
N PRO A 153 2.95 13.78 -6.94
CA PRO A 153 3.87 14.92 -6.92
C PRO A 153 4.71 15.04 -5.64
N GLN A 154 4.25 14.44 -4.53
CA GLN A 154 4.92 14.47 -3.24
C GLN A 154 5.77 13.24 -2.97
N GLY A 155 5.69 12.21 -3.84
CA GLY A 155 6.51 11.02 -3.83
C GLY A 155 5.86 9.76 -3.26
N ALA A 156 4.58 9.78 -2.92
CA ALA A 156 3.86 8.57 -2.53
C ALA A 156 3.68 7.64 -3.73
N VAL A 157 3.99 6.37 -3.52
CA VAL A 157 4.01 5.34 -4.58
C VAL A 157 2.75 4.48 -4.50
N LEU A 158 2.13 4.24 -5.64
CA LEU A 158 1.04 3.26 -5.77
C LEU A 158 1.09 2.56 -7.14
N THR A 159 0.47 1.40 -7.22
CA THR A 159 0.29 0.69 -8.48
C THR A 159 -1.11 0.96 -9.03
N LEU A 160 -1.21 1.22 -10.31
CA LEU A 160 -2.45 1.26 -11.07
C LEU A 160 -2.68 -0.09 -11.72
N LEU A 161 -3.91 -0.60 -11.68
CA LEU A 161 -4.25 -1.90 -12.25
C LEU A 161 -5.62 -1.87 -12.93
N ARG A 162 -5.67 -2.40 -14.13
CA ARG A 162 -6.88 -2.87 -14.80
C ARG A 162 -6.79 -4.39 -14.87
N SER A 163 -7.40 -5.08 -13.91
CA SER A 163 -7.25 -6.53 -13.78
C SER A 163 -7.97 -7.29 -14.89
N ASP A 164 -7.44 -8.42 -15.33
CA ASP A 164 -8.11 -9.31 -16.30
C ASP A 164 -9.22 -10.13 -15.63
N SER A 165 -9.06 -10.45 -14.35
CA SER A 165 -10.00 -11.28 -13.58
C SER A 165 -11.22 -10.54 -13.04
N GLY A 166 -11.22 -9.21 -13.09
CA GLY A 166 -12.09 -8.38 -12.27
C GLY A 166 -11.51 -8.17 -10.87
N ASP A 167 -12.18 -7.35 -10.08
CA ASP A 167 -11.72 -6.95 -8.76
C ASP A 167 -12.32 -7.84 -7.65
N PRO A 168 -11.60 -8.08 -6.54
CA PRO A 168 -12.11 -8.84 -5.42
C PRO A 168 -13.33 -8.14 -4.79
N ARG A 169 -14.23 -8.91 -4.22
CA ARG A 169 -15.38 -8.38 -3.47
C ARG A 169 -14.95 -7.94 -2.08
N TYR A 170 -15.48 -6.78 -1.64
CA TYR A 170 -15.23 -6.23 -0.30
C TYR A 170 -16.19 -6.72 0.79
N ASP A 171 -17.11 -7.63 0.44
CA ASP A 171 -18.20 -8.05 1.32
C ASP A 171 -17.71 -8.83 2.55
N ASP A 172 -16.40 -9.01 2.71
CA ASP A 172 -15.81 -9.95 3.65
C ASP A 172 -14.55 -9.38 4.33
N LEU A 173 -14.62 -8.12 4.73
CA LEU A 173 -13.58 -7.52 5.55
C LEU A 173 -13.55 -8.22 6.92
N SER A 174 -12.53 -9.04 7.15
CA SER A 174 -12.34 -9.79 8.39
C SER A 174 -11.05 -9.40 9.08
N PRO A 175 -10.94 -9.59 10.40
CA PRO A 175 -9.65 -9.45 11.08
C PRO A 175 -8.57 -10.30 10.41
N GLY A 176 -7.42 -9.69 10.14
CA GLY A 176 -6.32 -10.23 9.34
C GLY A 176 -6.31 -9.74 7.89
N GLY A 177 -7.36 -9.05 7.40
CA GLY A 177 -7.40 -8.46 6.07
C GLY A 177 -7.08 -6.97 6.06
N PHE A 178 -6.75 -6.44 4.87
CA PHE A 178 -6.63 -5.00 4.66
C PHE A 178 -8.01 -4.35 4.73
N ILE A 179 -8.15 -3.30 5.54
CA ILE A 179 -9.44 -2.65 5.80
C ILE A 179 -9.49 -1.20 5.36
N TRP A 180 -8.31 -0.52 5.27
CA TRP A 180 -8.24 0.89 4.95
C TRP A 180 -6.87 1.27 4.39
N ASN A 181 -6.80 2.40 3.70
CA ASN A 181 -5.55 3.04 3.29
C ASN A 181 -5.61 4.53 3.60
N GLU A 182 -4.49 5.12 3.96
CA GLU A 182 -4.33 6.55 4.14
C GLU A 182 -3.10 7.07 3.43
N ILE A 183 -3.20 8.25 2.85
CA ILE A 183 -2.01 8.99 2.46
C ILE A 183 -1.61 9.92 3.59
N TRP A 184 -0.40 9.75 4.08
CA TRP A 184 0.23 10.65 5.04
C TRP A 184 1.11 11.64 4.29
N THR A 185 0.74 12.90 4.33
CA THR A 185 1.33 13.93 3.47
C THR A 185 1.61 15.23 4.22
N ALA A 186 2.61 15.97 3.77
CA ALA A 186 2.86 17.34 4.26
C ALA A 186 1.91 18.37 3.64
N ASP A 187 1.35 18.08 2.45
CA ASP A 187 0.45 18.94 1.70
C ASP A 187 -0.87 18.21 1.39
N ILE A 188 -1.82 18.33 2.33
CA ILE A 188 -3.15 17.73 2.23
C ILE A 188 -3.88 18.22 0.97
N GLN A 189 -3.86 19.54 0.69
CA GLN A 189 -4.59 20.08 -0.45
C GLN A 189 -4.04 19.56 -1.78
N GLY A 190 -2.72 19.53 -1.93
CA GLY A 190 -2.08 18.96 -3.13
C GLY A 190 -2.40 17.49 -3.32
N ALA A 191 -2.48 16.70 -2.25
CA ALA A 191 -2.90 15.30 -2.32
C ALA A 191 -4.38 15.17 -2.74
N LEU A 192 -5.28 15.94 -2.13
CA LEU A 192 -6.70 15.94 -2.49
C LEU A 192 -6.93 16.34 -3.95
N ASP A 193 -6.22 17.35 -4.44
CA ASP A 193 -6.31 17.82 -5.84
C ASP A 193 -5.78 16.75 -6.81
N PHE A 194 -4.69 16.08 -6.47
CA PHE A 194 -4.10 15.02 -7.30
C PHE A 194 -5.02 13.81 -7.37
N TYR A 195 -5.37 13.23 -6.22
CA TYR A 195 -6.17 12.01 -6.19
C TYR A 195 -7.61 12.24 -6.63
N GLY A 196 -8.18 13.42 -6.36
CA GLY A 196 -9.47 13.82 -6.87
C GLY A 196 -9.55 13.77 -8.40
N ARG A 197 -8.48 14.19 -9.09
CA ARG A 197 -8.39 14.12 -10.56
C ARG A 197 -8.10 12.71 -11.07
N LEU A 198 -7.19 11.99 -10.41
CA LEU A 198 -6.74 10.67 -10.83
C LEU A 198 -7.88 9.64 -10.84
N GLY A 199 -8.68 9.62 -9.79
CA GLY A 199 -9.75 8.63 -9.60
C GLY A 199 -11.16 9.17 -9.80
N GLY A 200 -11.33 10.47 -10.12
CA GLY A 200 -12.65 11.11 -10.16
C GLY A 200 -13.35 11.09 -8.80
N TYR A 201 -12.59 11.18 -7.72
CA TYR A 201 -13.10 11.10 -6.36
C TYR A 201 -13.78 12.39 -5.91
N ASN A 202 -14.81 12.21 -5.10
CA ASN A 202 -15.33 13.28 -4.27
C ASN A 202 -14.43 13.45 -3.04
N VAL A 203 -14.06 14.70 -2.75
CA VAL A 203 -13.37 15.05 -1.51
C VAL A 203 -14.41 15.31 -0.44
N SER A 204 -14.23 14.69 0.71
CA SER A 204 -15.10 14.88 1.87
C SER A 204 -14.28 15.06 3.14
N MET A 205 -14.91 15.58 4.17
CA MET A 205 -14.29 15.84 5.46
C MET A 205 -15.23 15.41 6.58
N THR A 206 -14.66 14.80 7.60
CA THR A 206 -15.32 14.55 8.89
C THR A 206 -14.42 15.05 10.01
N SER A 207 -14.82 14.90 11.25
CA SER A 207 -13.96 15.23 12.40
C SER A 207 -13.48 13.94 13.04
N LEU A 208 -12.21 13.91 13.35
CA LEU A 208 -11.64 12.99 14.32
C LEU A 208 -12.08 13.41 15.74
N ARG A 209 -11.65 12.66 16.76
CA ARG A 209 -11.78 13.09 18.15
C ARG A 209 -11.22 14.50 18.32
N GLU A 210 -11.79 15.24 19.26
CA GLU A 210 -11.37 16.62 19.60
C GLU A 210 -11.55 17.66 18.49
N GLY A 211 -12.31 17.32 17.41
CA GLY A 211 -12.60 18.27 16.34
C GLY A 211 -11.49 18.43 15.30
N GLU A 212 -10.43 17.61 15.34
CA GLU A 212 -9.41 17.58 14.30
C GLU A 212 -10.04 17.16 12.95
N PRO A 213 -9.79 17.92 11.87
CA PRO A 213 -10.36 17.62 10.57
C PRO A 213 -9.71 16.36 9.98
N TYR A 214 -10.55 15.43 9.53
CA TYR A 214 -10.15 14.24 8.81
C TYR A 214 -10.67 14.29 7.38
N HIS A 215 -9.76 14.40 6.43
CA HIS A 215 -10.09 14.40 5.01
C HIS A 215 -10.10 12.96 4.48
N TYR A 216 -11.02 12.69 3.56
CA TYR A 216 -11.05 11.41 2.85
C TYR A 216 -11.53 11.62 1.41
N ILE A 217 -11.10 10.72 0.54
CA ILE A 217 -11.58 10.60 -0.83
C ILE A 217 -12.63 9.50 -0.89
N ALA A 218 -13.67 9.73 -1.68
CA ALA A 218 -14.81 8.82 -1.80
C ALA A 218 -15.18 8.57 -3.26
N GLN A 219 -15.52 7.33 -3.58
CA GLN A 219 -16.14 6.97 -4.86
C GLN A 219 -17.66 7.05 -4.71
N ALA A 220 -18.27 8.02 -5.37
CA ALA A 220 -19.65 8.45 -5.08
C ALA A 220 -19.81 8.83 -3.59
N THR A 221 -20.49 8.00 -2.79
CA THR A 221 -20.67 8.20 -1.34
C THR A 221 -19.86 7.24 -0.47
N VAL A 222 -19.10 6.33 -1.10
CA VAL A 222 -18.34 5.29 -0.38
C VAL A 222 -16.93 5.79 -0.11
N PRO A 223 -16.51 5.95 1.17
CA PRO A 223 -15.14 6.29 1.49
C PRO A 223 -14.15 5.24 0.95
N VAL A 224 -13.04 5.69 0.39
CA VAL A 224 -12.01 4.84 -0.22
C VAL A 224 -10.69 4.94 0.52
N ALA A 225 -10.26 6.16 0.88
CA ALA A 225 -9.02 6.37 1.60
C ALA A 225 -9.01 7.68 2.38
N GLY A 226 -8.25 7.71 3.46
CA GLY A 226 -7.98 8.91 4.24
C GLY A 226 -6.85 9.76 3.66
N VAL A 227 -6.86 11.04 3.99
CA VAL A 227 -5.79 12.00 3.68
C VAL A 227 -5.44 12.74 4.96
N LEU A 228 -4.26 12.45 5.51
CA LEU A 228 -3.81 13.01 6.77
C LEU A 228 -2.50 13.78 6.64
N LYS A 229 -2.34 14.75 7.51
CA LYS A 229 -1.02 15.34 7.73
C LYS A 229 -0.10 14.29 8.32
N THR A 230 1.10 14.17 7.74
CA THR A 230 2.16 13.28 8.25
C THR A 230 2.33 13.44 9.77
N PRO A 231 2.10 12.39 10.58
CA PRO A 231 2.09 12.51 12.03
C PRO A 231 3.49 12.62 12.64
N PHE A 232 4.54 12.32 11.88
CA PHE A 232 5.93 12.32 12.34
C PHE A 232 6.78 13.29 11.52
N GLU A 233 7.59 14.09 12.21
CA GLU A 233 8.55 14.99 11.58
C GLU A 233 9.60 14.18 10.81
N GLY A 234 9.85 14.55 9.54
CA GLY A 234 10.82 13.88 8.67
C GLY A 234 10.33 12.61 7.96
N LEU A 235 9.10 12.17 8.22
CA LEU A 235 8.50 11.10 7.44
C LEU A 235 8.11 11.63 6.05
N ARG A 236 8.48 10.90 5.01
CA ARG A 236 8.11 11.23 3.64
C ARG A 236 6.63 10.95 3.39
N THR A 237 6.04 11.70 2.47
CA THR A 237 4.70 11.39 1.96
C THR A 237 4.64 9.96 1.46
N SER A 238 3.68 9.18 1.97
CA SER A 238 3.54 7.76 1.66
C SER A 238 2.11 7.28 1.87
N TRP A 239 1.74 6.25 1.14
CA TRP A 239 0.57 5.45 1.45
C TRP A 239 0.85 4.56 2.66
N VAL A 240 -0.12 4.47 3.54
CA VAL A 240 -0.10 3.62 4.74
C VAL A 240 -1.33 2.74 4.72
N SER A 241 -1.11 1.44 4.71
CA SER A 241 -2.18 0.44 4.71
C SER A 241 -2.55 0.02 6.13
N TYR A 242 -3.81 -0.30 6.35
CA TYR A 242 -4.35 -0.73 7.63
C TYR A 242 -4.80 -2.18 7.54
N VAL A 243 -4.38 -2.99 8.51
CA VAL A 243 -4.87 -4.35 8.70
C VAL A 243 -5.78 -4.37 9.93
N GLY A 244 -6.98 -4.93 9.75
CA GLY A 244 -7.92 -5.14 10.84
C GLY A 244 -7.44 -6.23 11.77
N VAL A 245 -7.55 -6.01 13.09
CA VAL A 245 -7.29 -7.02 14.12
C VAL A 245 -8.41 -7.02 15.15
N ARG A 246 -8.64 -8.15 15.82
CA ARG A 246 -9.67 -8.24 16.88
C ARG A 246 -9.28 -7.43 18.11
N ASP A 247 -7.99 -7.41 18.40
CA ASP A 247 -7.39 -6.81 19.60
C ASP A 247 -6.01 -6.25 19.21
N VAL A 248 -5.90 -4.92 19.20
CA VAL A 248 -4.69 -4.21 18.82
C VAL A 248 -3.58 -4.43 19.85
N GLU A 249 -3.90 -4.41 21.16
CA GLU A 249 -2.92 -4.60 22.22
C GLU A 249 -2.30 -6.00 22.17
N ALA A 250 -3.14 -7.02 21.98
CA ALA A 250 -2.68 -8.40 21.80
C ALA A 250 -1.81 -8.56 20.55
N ALA A 251 -2.12 -7.88 19.45
CA ALA A 251 -1.30 -7.89 18.24
C ALA A 251 0.04 -7.17 18.47
N VAL A 252 0.03 -5.98 19.06
CA VAL A 252 1.21 -5.18 19.40
C VAL A 252 2.19 -5.96 20.28
N SER A 253 1.68 -6.72 21.25
CA SER A 253 2.52 -7.52 22.16
C SER A 253 3.39 -8.57 21.45
N LYS A 254 3.00 -9.01 20.25
CA LYS A 254 3.74 -10.00 19.43
C LYS A 254 4.82 -9.38 18.55
N VAL A 255 4.69 -8.09 18.21
CA VAL A 255 5.50 -7.42 17.18
C VAL A 255 7.00 -7.58 17.42
N ALA A 256 7.48 -7.27 18.64
CA ALA A 256 8.90 -7.35 18.96
C ALA A 256 9.45 -8.79 18.91
N GLY A 257 8.66 -9.78 19.38
CA GLY A 257 9.02 -11.19 19.32
C GLY A 257 9.13 -11.73 17.88
N LEU A 258 8.44 -11.11 16.94
CA LEU A 258 8.50 -11.42 15.51
C LEU A 258 9.57 -10.61 14.74
N GLY A 259 10.34 -9.77 15.43
CA GLY A 259 11.42 -8.98 14.84
C GLY A 259 11.02 -7.59 14.33
N GLY A 260 9.77 -7.20 14.48
CA GLY A 260 9.30 -5.86 14.13
C GLY A 260 9.48 -4.84 15.26
N LYS A 261 8.97 -3.63 15.05
CA LYS A 261 8.99 -2.55 16.07
C LYS A 261 7.63 -1.87 16.12
N VAL A 262 7.22 -1.50 17.33
CA VAL A 262 6.07 -0.62 17.57
C VAL A 262 6.57 0.82 17.45
N ILE A 263 5.93 1.60 16.58
CA ILE A 263 6.25 3.02 16.33
C ILE A 263 5.34 3.93 17.15
N VAL A 264 4.04 3.61 17.12
CA VAL A 264 3.01 4.21 17.97
C VAL A 264 2.29 3.06 18.65
N ASP A 265 2.32 3.07 19.97
CA ASP A 265 1.57 2.11 20.77
C ASP A 265 0.07 2.37 20.64
N THR A 266 -0.73 1.48 21.17
CA THR A 266 -2.19 1.53 21.06
C THR A 266 -2.74 2.92 21.42
N VAL A 267 -3.40 3.54 20.45
CA VAL A 267 -4.09 4.82 20.61
C VAL A 267 -5.55 4.66 20.20
N GLU A 268 -6.42 5.35 20.88
CA GLU A 268 -7.84 5.38 20.52
C GLU A 268 -8.05 6.30 19.30
N THR A 269 -8.74 5.78 18.28
CA THR A 269 -9.05 6.48 17.03
C THR A 269 -10.53 6.82 16.89
N VAL A 270 -10.96 7.17 15.68
CA VAL A 270 -12.36 7.46 15.34
C VAL A 270 -13.25 6.28 15.71
N GLY A 271 -14.38 6.57 16.33
CA GLY A 271 -15.39 5.54 16.66
C GLY A 271 -15.02 4.62 17.83
N SER A 272 -14.14 5.08 18.74
CA SER A 272 -13.67 4.29 19.87
C SER A 272 -12.92 3.01 19.50
N SER A 273 -12.30 2.99 18.34
CA SER A 273 -11.42 1.92 17.90
C SER A 273 -9.98 2.18 18.35
N ASP A 274 -9.27 1.10 18.68
CA ASP A 274 -7.85 1.17 18.95
C ASP A 274 -7.05 1.00 17.65
N ALA A 275 -5.96 1.74 17.51
CA ALA A 275 -5.01 1.58 16.43
C ALA A 275 -3.56 1.68 16.93
N ALA A 276 -2.63 1.10 16.20
CA ALA A 276 -1.20 1.18 16.46
C ALA A 276 -0.42 1.25 15.14
N ALA A 277 0.74 1.91 15.18
CA ALA A 277 1.67 1.92 14.05
C ALA A 277 2.84 0.98 14.33
N ILE A 278 3.10 0.09 13.39
CA ILE A 278 4.19 -0.87 13.47
C ILE A 278 5.07 -0.83 12.22
N VAL A 279 6.28 -1.32 12.33
CA VAL A 279 7.12 -1.66 11.17
C VAL A 279 7.56 -3.11 11.25
N ASP A 280 7.64 -3.77 10.11
CA ASP A 280 8.15 -5.13 9.97
C ASP A 280 9.69 -5.16 10.15
N PRO A 281 10.32 -6.36 10.13
CA PRO A 281 11.78 -6.48 10.27
C PRO A 281 12.59 -5.71 9.22
N SER A 282 12.03 -5.49 8.04
CA SER A 282 12.66 -4.73 6.95
C SER A 282 12.39 -3.22 7.02
N GLY A 283 11.49 -2.78 7.89
CA GLY A 283 11.11 -1.38 8.08
C GLY A 283 9.88 -0.93 7.28
N ALA A 284 9.13 -1.84 6.68
CA ALA A 284 7.85 -1.52 6.05
C ALA A 284 6.80 -1.18 7.11
N GLY A 285 6.22 0.03 7.01
CA GLY A 285 5.21 0.55 7.93
C GLY A 285 3.82 -0.02 7.66
N LEU A 286 3.07 -0.26 8.72
CA LEU A 286 1.69 -0.75 8.67
C LEU A 286 0.92 -0.23 9.88
N MET A 287 -0.37 0.05 9.70
CA MET A 287 -1.29 0.34 10.79
C MET A 287 -2.10 -0.91 11.16
N LEU A 288 -2.27 -1.11 12.45
CA LEU A 288 -3.23 -2.04 13.02
C LEU A 288 -4.45 -1.26 13.48
N GLN A 289 -5.64 -1.80 13.28
CA GLN A 289 -6.87 -1.20 13.80
C GLN A 289 -7.85 -2.28 14.24
N THR A 290 -8.53 -2.03 15.37
CA THR A 290 -9.60 -2.93 15.82
C THR A 290 -10.69 -3.05 14.75
N TRP A 291 -11.04 -4.29 14.40
CA TRP A 291 -12.08 -4.59 13.41
C TRP A 291 -12.96 -5.76 13.85
N PRO A 292 -14.28 -5.72 13.66
CA PRO A 292 -15.03 -4.56 13.16
C PRO A 292 -14.96 -3.35 14.09
N LEU A 293 -15.21 -2.16 13.56
CA LEU A 293 -15.32 -0.94 14.35
C LEU A 293 -16.43 -1.09 15.39
N ARG A 294 -16.21 -0.57 16.60
CA ARG A 294 -17.16 -0.63 17.73
C ARG A 294 -18.18 0.50 17.67
#